data_9273c1ac68126cfae94b713c5b008672
#
_entry.id   9273c1ac68126cfae94b713c5b008672
#
_cell.length_a   1.000
_cell.length_b   1.000
_cell.length_c   1.000
_cell.angle_alpha   90.00
_cell.angle_beta   90.00
_cell.angle_gamma   90.00
#
_symmetry.space_group_name_H-M   'P 1'
#
loop_
_entity.id
_entity.type
_entity.pdbx_description
1 polymer ?
#
loop_
_entity_poly.entity_id
_entity_poly.type
_entity_poly.pdbx_seq_one_letter_code
_entity_poly.pdbx_strand_id
1 'polypeptide(L)'
;TMLKRTILNTVGSTALLVCISLGSVVPAYAFEGTIQIVSEVKTEQCQKSDSLVVPRYDAVLEMSTKLSINASGYASCGGTADVRNGYTCNATLALQRKSGNSWTTVEDWNSSGRTNSFSEGWYVNSGYDYRLKLSVDVYSSSGSFIESQTTYSVIVSH
;
A
#
# COMPACT_ATOMS: atom_id res chain seq x y z
N THR A 1 -6.51 20.64 57.52
CA THR A 1 -6.98 19.42 58.19
C THR A 1 -6.68 18.25 57.28
N MET A 2 -5.87 17.36 57.77
CA MET A 2 -5.37 16.09 57.28
C MET A 2 -6.47 15.17 56.77
N LEU A 3 -6.19 14.36 55.73
CA LEU A 3 -6.33 12.92 55.86
C LEU A 3 -5.51 12.16 54.79
N LYS A 4 -4.45 11.51 55.29
CA LYS A 4 -3.72 10.44 54.58
C LYS A 4 -4.63 9.20 54.57
N ARG A 5 -4.71 8.47 53.45
CA ARG A 5 -5.10 7.05 53.47
C ARG A 5 -4.12 6.24 52.65
N THR A 6 -3.36 5.49 53.39
CA THR A 6 -2.56 4.31 53.03
C THR A 6 -3.47 3.09 52.99
N ILE A 7 -3.41 2.27 51.97
CA ILE A 7 -3.84 0.86 51.91
C ILE A 7 -2.94 0.18 50.89
N LEU A 8 -2.01 -0.58 51.28
CA LEU A 8 -1.89 -1.94 51.80
C LEU A 8 -1.86 -3.00 50.69
N ASN A 9 -0.68 -3.63 50.60
CA ASN A 9 -0.29 -4.80 49.81
C ASN A 9 -1.32 -5.95 49.88
N THR A 10 -1.43 -6.66 48.73
CA THR A 10 -1.82 -8.08 48.79
C THR A 10 -0.90 -8.91 47.91
N VAL A 11 -0.13 -9.74 48.55
CA VAL A 11 0.69 -10.82 48.03
C VAL A 11 -0.23 -12.01 47.79
N GLY A 12 -0.08 -12.71 46.70
CA GLY A 12 -0.76 -13.98 46.44
C GLY A 12 -0.35 -14.49 45.08
N SER A 13 0.31 -15.42 45.00
CA SER A 13 0.39 -16.84 45.29
C SER A 13 0.93 -17.55 44.04
N THR A 14 2.11 -18.12 44.18
CA THR A 14 2.77 -19.00 43.24
C THR A 14 2.00 -20.30 43.04
N ALA A 15 1.58 -20.61 41.83
CA ALA A 15 1.13 -21.95 41.46
C ALA A 15 2.25 -22.66 40.70
N LEU A 16 2.90 -23.58 41.39
CA LEU A 16 3.90 -24.50 40.87
C LEU A 16 3.20 -25.63 40.11
N LEU A 17 3.25 -25.68 38.79
CA LEU A 17 2.75 -26.78 37.99
C LEU A 17 3.90 -27.77 37.72
N VAL A 18 3.89 -28.88 38.42
CA VAL A 18 4.78 -30.04 38.22
C VAL A 18 4.23 -30.85 37.05
N CYS A 19 4.89 -30.81 35.90
CA CYS A 19 4.62 -31.73 34.80
C CYS A 19 5.46 -33.00 34.97
N ILE A 20 4.79 -34.08 35.34
CA ILE A 20 5.35 -35.45 35.41
C ILE A 20 5.50 -35.95 33.95
N SER A 21 6.71 -36.11 33.48
CA SER A 21 7.01 -36.79 32.23
C SER A 21 6.93 -38.30 32.41
N LEU A 22 5.90 -38.92 31.90
CA LEU A 22 5.82 -40.38 31.73
C LEU A 22 6.68 -40.76 30.50
N GLY A 23 7.83 -41.37 30.80
CA GLY A 23 8.68 -41.99 29.79
C GLY A 23 8.02 -43.19 29.16
N SER A 24 7.74 -43.14 27.87
CA SER A 24 7.44 -44.33 27.08
C SER A 24 8.71 -44.83 26.44
N VAL A 25 9.19 -45.96 26.90
CA VAL A 25 10.29 -46.72 26.33
C VAL A 25 9.74 -47.39 25.07
N VAL A 26 10.24 -47.01 23.89
CA VAL A 26 9.96 -47.70 22.62
C VAL A 26 11.10 -48.66 22.35
N PRO A 27 10.84 -49.95 22.11
CA PRO A 27 11.91 -50.90 21.79
C PRO A 27 12.46 -50.59 20.38
N ALA A 28 13.80 -50.53 20.35
CA ALA A 28 14.54 -50.39 19.10
C ALA A 28 14.46 -51.70 18.31
N TYR A 29 13.69 -51.71 17.21
CA TYR A 29 13.83 -52.73 16.17
C TYR A 29 14.88 -52.23 15.19
N ALA A 30 16.02 -52.91 15.16
CA ALA A 30 17.00 -52.76 14.11
C ALA A 30 16.40 -53.32 12.80
N PHE A 31 16.04 -52.44 11.90
CA PHE A 31 15.69 -52.78 10.53
C PHE A 31 16.89 -52.42 9.63
N GLU A 32 17.66 -53.46 9.28
CA GLU A 32 18.60 -53.34 8.17
C GLU A 32 17.79 -53.23 6.86
N GLY A 33 17.55 -52.01 6.45
CA GLY A 33 16.95 -51.70 5.16
C GLY A 33 17.83 -50.70 4.42
N THR A 34 18.44 -51.14 3.34
CA THR A 34 19.14 -50.33 2.36
C THR A 34 18.39 -49.03 2.09
N ILE A 35 18.96 -47.92 2.47
CA ILE A 35 18.43 -46.59 2.15
C ILE A 35 18.66 -46.35 0.65
N GLN A 36 17.69 -46.65 -0.16
CA GLN A 36 17.59 -46.03 -1.48
C GLN A 36 17.12 -44.59 -1.26
N ILE A 37 18.03 -43.67 -1.43
CA ILE A 37 17.70 -42.24 -1.51
C ILE A 37 17.06 -42.05 -2.88
N VAL A 38 15.76 -42.31 -2.95
CA VAL A 38 14.93 -41.77 -4.00
C VAL A 38 14.74 -40.31 -3.62
N SER A 39 15.52 -39.45 -4.23
CA SER A 39 15.24 -38.01 -4.23
C SER A 39 13.94 -37.82 -5.03
N GLU A 40 12.84 -38.04 -4.36
CA GLU A 40 11.55 -37.50 -4.83
C GLU A 40 11.66 -35.99 -4.68
N VAL A 41 12.19 -35.36 -5.73
CA VAL A 41 11.95 -33.94 -5.97
C VAL A 41 10.46 -33.83 -6.17
N LYS A 42 9.78 -33.62 -5.05
CA LYS A 42 8.41 -33.15 -5.06
C LYS A 42 8.47 -31.76 -5.65
N THR A 43 8.43 -31.68 -6.97
CA THR A 43 8.08 -30.46 -7.69
C THR A 43 6.70 -30.09 -7.19
N GLU A 44 6.65 -29.30 -6.14
CA GLU A 44 5.45 -28.53 -5.84
C GLU A 44 5.25 -27.66 -7.07
N GLN A 45 4.43 -28.17 -7.99
CA GLN A 45 3.76 -27.31 -8.94
C GLN A 45 3.03 -26.27 -8.09
N CYS A 46 3.71 -25.13 -7.89
CA CYS A 46 3.06 -23.89 -7.58
C CYS A 46 2.01 -23.73 -8.69
N GLN A 47 0.82 -24.25 -8.44
CA GLN A 47 -0.35 -23.84 -9.21
C GLN A 47 -0.50 -22.36 -8.95
N LYS A 48 0.21 -21.58 -9.76
CA LYS A 48 0.01 -20.17 -9.93
C LYS A 48 -1.33 -20.01 -10.62
N SER A 49 -2.38 -20.31 -9.88
CA SER A 49 -3.73 -19.89 -10.16
C SER A 49 -3.93 -18.51 -9.55
N ASP A 50 -2.93 -17.64 -9.69
CA ASP A 50 -3.14 -16.24 -9.69
C ASP A 50 -3.52 -15.87 -11.11
N SER A 51 -4.78 -15.93 -11.37
CA SER A 51 -5.42 -14.98 -12.24
C SER A 51 -5.16 -13.61 -11.60
N LEU A 52 -3.94 -13.10 -11.77
CA LEU A 52 -3.71 -11.67 -11.72
C LEU A 52 -4.61 -11.13 -12.82
N VAL A 53 -5.81 -10.72 -12.42
CA VAL A 53 -6.58 -9.76 -13.17
C VAL A 53 -5.75 -8.48 -13.06
N VAL A 54 -4.69 -8.41 -13.88
CA VAL A 54 -4.04 -7.14 -14.20
C VAL A 54 -5.17 -6.37 -14.85
N PRO A 55 -5.65 -5.28 -14.24
CA PRO A 55 -6.61 -4.43 -14.91
C PRO A 55 -6.00 -4.11 -16.27
N ARG A 56 -6.54 -4.64 -17.34
CA ARG A 56 -6.14 -4.28 -18.68
C ARG A 56 -6.72 -2.89 -18.91
N TYR A 57 -5.89 -1.90 -18.63
CA TYR A 57 -6.15 -0.55 -19.09
C TYR A 57 -5.98 -0.56 -20.61
N ASP A 58 -7.08 -0.52 -21.32
CA ASP A 58 -7.01 -0.66 -22.76
C ASP A 58 -6.49 0.61 -23.43
N ALA A 59 -6.67 1.75 -22.80
CA ALA A 59 -6.37 3.07 -23.38
C ALA A 59 -5.24 3.80 -22.66
N VAL A 60 -5.05 3.65 -21.35
CA VAL A 60 -3.97 4.30 -20.59
C VAL A 60 -2.65 3.56 -20.80
N LEU A 61 -1.60 4.27 -21.22
CA LEU A 61 -0.25 3.74 -21.38
C LEU A 61 0.61 3.91 -20.13
N GLU A 62 0.56 5.11 -19.55
CA GLU A 62 1.39 5.47 -18.41
C GLU A 62 0.69 6.50 -17.54
N MET A 63 0.86 6.34 -16.22
CA MET A 63 0.52 7.34 -15.21
C MET A 63 1.61 7.37 -14.16
N SER A 64 2.09 8.57 -13.82
CA SER A 64 3.05 8.74 -12.74
C SER A 64 2.77 9.98 -11.91
N THR A 65 3.19 9.97 -10.64
CA THR A 65 3.09 11.11 -9.73
C THR A 65 4.34 11.23 -8.89
N LYS A 66 4.80 12.47 -8.63
CA LYS A 66 5.94 12.77 -7.80
C LYS A 66 5.64 13.97 -6.90
N LEU A 67 5.69 13.77 -5.59
CA LEU A 67 5.55 14.83 -4.59
C LEU A 67 6.86 15.00 -3.83
N SER A 68 7.31 16.24 -3.65
CA SER A 68 8.34 16.60 -2.71
C SER A 68 7.98 17.91 -2.01
N ILE A 69 8.27 18.01 -0.69
CA ILE A 69 8.00 19.22 0.10
C ILE A 69 9.33 19.64 0.74
N ASN A 70 9.72 20.88 0.54
CA ASN A 70 10.94 21.41 1.15
C ASN A 70 10.68 21.93 2.56
N ALA A 71 11.76 22.32 3.27
CA ALA A 71 11.68 22.80 4.66
C ALA A 71 10.87 24.11 4.82
N SER A 72 10.67 24.88 3.75
CA SER A 72 9.84 26.09 3.77
C SER A 72 8.35 25.82 3.49
N GLY A 73 7.96 24.56 3.32
CA GLY A 73 6.58 24.18 3.01
C GLY A 73 6.19 24.29 1.53
N TYR A 74 7.15 24.50 0.63
CA TYR A 74 6.86 24.52 -0.79
C TYR A 74 6.79 23.07 -1.32
N ALA A 75 5.61 22.66 -1.75
CA ALA A 75 5.33 21.38 -2.37
C ALA A 75 5.53 21.46 -3.89
N SER A 76 6.43 20.66 -4.43
CA SER A 76 6.58 20.45 -5.88
C SER A 76 5.76 19.24 -6.30
N CYS A 77 4.79 19.46 -7.17
CA CYS A 77 3.75 18.52 -7.58
C CYS A 77 3.94 18.16 -9.06
N GLY A 78 4.45 16.97 -9.33
CA GLY A 78 4.64 16.45 -10.67
C GLY A 78 3.66 15.32 -10.98
N GLY A 79 3.21 15.24 -12.24
CA GLY A 79 2.38 14.15 -12.72
C GLY A 79 2.44 14.01 -14.23
N THR A 80 2.36 12.78 -14.73
CA THR A 80 2.24 12.49 -16.18
C THR A 80 1.11 11.50 -16.41
N ALA A 81 0.40 11.69 -17.52
CA ALA A 81 -0.58 10.73 -18.01
C ALA A 81 -0.47 10.67 -19.54
N ASP A 82 -0.35 9.49 -20.09
CA ASP A 82 -0.29 9.23 -21.53
C ASP A 82 -1.31 8.17 -21.93
N VAL A 83 -2.03 8.40 -23.01
CA VAL A 83 -3.01 7.47 -23.57
C VAL A 83 -2.65 7.09 -25.00
N ARG A 84 -3.16 5.94 -25.45
CA ARG A 84 -2.91 5.40 -26.79
C ARG A 84 -3.42 6.35 -27.88
N ASN A 85 -2.86 6.20 -29.07
CA ASN A 85 -3.37 6.88 -30.27
C ASN A 85 -4.86 6.55 -30.48
N GLY A 86 -5.63 7.55 -30.86
CA GLY A 86 -7.09 7.43 -31.04
C GLY A 86 -7.90 7.72 -29.79
N TYR A 87 -7.22 8.04 -28.66
CA TYR A 87 -7.86 8.45 -27.42
C TYR A 87 -7.36 9.82 -26.98
N THR A 88 -8.18 10.48 -26.17
CA THR A 88 -7.83 11.68 -25.41
C THR A 88 -8.20 11.47 -23.95
N CYS A 89 -7.60 12.21 -23.04
CA CYS A 89 -8.01 12.15 -21.65
C CYS A 89 -8.12 13.54 -21.01
N ASN A 90 -8.95 13.62 -19.99
CA ASN A 90 -8.99 14.71 -19.03
C ASN A 90 -8.24 14.22 -17.79
N ALA A 91 -7.16 14.89 -17.44
CA ALA A 91 -6.33 14.56 -16.30
C ALA A 91 -6.47 15.63 -15.21
N THR A 92 -6.66 15.21 -13.95
CA THR A 92 -6.71 16.08 -12.78
C THR A 92 -5.65 15.63 -11.79
N LEU A 93 -4.68 16.51 -11.50
CA LEU A 93 -3.70 16.31 -10.44
C LEU A 93 -4.16 17.09 -9.21
N ALA A 94 -4.44 16.40 -8.10
CA ALA A 94 -4.89 17.01 -6.85
C ALA A 94 -3.87 16.81 -5.74
N LEU A 95 -3.45 17.90 -5.07
CA LEU A 95 -2.71 17.88 -3.82
C LEU A 95 -3.68 17.68 -2.67
N GLN A 96 -3.50 16.60 -1.92
CA GLN A 96 -4.38 16.23 -0.82
C GLN A 96 -3.65 16.27 0.52
N ARG A 97 -4.34 16.76 1.55
CA ARG A 97 -3.91 16.75 2.95
C ARG A 97 -4.72 15.73 3.73
N LYS A 98 -4.06 14.97 4.59
CA LYS A 98 -4.70 14.04 5.52
C LYS A 98 -5.43 14.80 6.63
N SER A 99 -6.69 14.43 6.88
CA SER A 99 -7.53 14.96 7.96
C SER A 99 -8.22 13.80 8.65
N GLY A 100 -7.70 13.37 9.80
CA GLY A 100 -8.14 12.14 10.47
C GLY A 100 -7.93 10.91 9.58
N ASN A 101 -9.02 10.22 9.25
CA ASN A 101 -9.00 9.04 8.38
C ASN A 101 -9.30 9.37 6.91
N SER A 102 -9.49 10.62 6.55
CA SER A 102 -9.85 11.06 5.21
C SER A 102 -8.77 11.94 4.57
N TRP A 103 -8.89 12.14 3.25
CA TRP A 103 -8.03 13.02 2.48
C TRP A 103 -8.86 14.17 1.92
N THR A 104 -8.39 15.40 2.12
CA THR A 104 -9.05 16.62 1.63
C THR A 104 -8.16 17.26 0.57
N THR A 105 -8.73 17.60 -0.57
CA THR A 105 -8.02 18.34 -1.63
C THR A 105 -7.70 19.75 -1.13
N VAL A 106 -6.45 20.15 -1.28
CA VAL A 106 -5.92 21.46 -0.94
C VAL A 106 -5.87 22.34 -2.17
N GLU A 107 -5.45 21.75 -3.29
CA GLU A 107 -5.33 22.38 -4.61
C GLU A 107 -5.44 21.32 -5.70
N ASP A 108 -5.91 21.70 -6.89
CA ASP A 108 -5.96 20.82 -8.05
C ASP A 108 -5.67 21.55 -9.37
N TRP A 109 -5.14 20.82 -10.32
CA TRP A 109 -4.79 21.28 -11.67
C TRP A 109 -5.35 20.32 -12.69
N ASN A 110 -5.82 20.87 -13.81
CA ASN A 110 -6.48 20.13 -14.86
C ASN A 110 -5.75 20.30 -16.18
N SER A 111 -5.67 19.23 -16.94
CA SER A 111 -5.11 19.22 -18.29
C SER A 111 -5.90 18.24 -19.16
N SER A 112 -5.93 18.49 -20.48
CA SER A 112 -6.60 17.60 -21.42
C SER A 112 -5.76 17.38 -22.66
N GLY A 113 -5.82 16.19 -23.22
CA GLY A 113 -5.07 15.83 -24.42
C GLY A 113 -4.70 14.35 -24.42
N ARG A 114 -3.84 13.95 -25.35
CA ARG A 114 -3.31 12.60 -25.40
C ARG A 114 -2.21 12.38 -24.37
N THR A 115 -1.34 13.35 -24.21
CA THR A 115 -0.25 13.37 -23.23
C THR A 115 -0.43 14.59 -22.34
N ASN A 116 -0.48 14.38 -21.03
CA ASN A 116 -0.62 15.44 -20.03
C ASN A 116 0.59 15.41 -19.10
N SER A 117 1.15 16.57 -18.81
CA SER A 117 2.28 16.74 -17.90
C SER A 117 2.01 17.91 -16.96
N PHE A 118 2.19 17.65 -15.68
CA PHE A 118 2.04 18.63 -14.60
C PHE A 118 3.40 18.90 -13.96
N SER A 119 3.71 20.18 -13.73
CA SER A 119 4.89 20.64 -13.01
C SER A 119 4.49 21.86 -12.19
N GLU A 120 3.78 21.63 -11.11
CA GLU A 120 3.05 22.61 -10.33
C GLU A 120 3.67 22.77 -8.93
N GLY A 121 3.31 23.84 -8.25
CA GLY A 121 3.80 24.13 -6.91
C GLY A 121 2.77 24.81 -6.04
N TRP A 122 2.79 24.45 -4.75
CA TRP A 122 1.88 25.01 -3.76
C TRP A 122 2.52 25.11 -2.38
N TYR A 123 2.19 26.13 -1.60
CA TYR A 123 2.63 26.21 -0.20
C TYR A 123 1.68 25.45 0.72
N VAL A 124 2.22 24.58 1.56
CA VAL A 124 1.48 23.75 2.51
C VAL A 124 1.87 24.05 3.96
N ASN A 125 0.94 23.77 4.89
CA ASN A 125 1.17 23.95 6.32
C ASN A 125 1.94 22.77 6.92
N SER A 126 2.78 23.02 7.91
CA SER A 126 3.46 21.98 8.69
C SER A 126 2.50 21.20 9.61
N GLY A 127 2.92 20.01 10.04
CA GLY A 127 2.17 19.14 10.94
C GLY A 127 1.15 18.22 10.25
N TYR A 128 1.22 18.06 8.94
CA TYR A 128 0.29 17.22 8.17
C TYR A 128 1.01 16.29 7.21
N ASP A 129 0.30 15.22 6.83
CA ASP A 129 0.66 14.33 5.74
C ASP A 129 -0.01 14.79 4.44
N TYR A 130 0.75 14.74 3.35
CA TYR A 130 0.31 15.13 2.02
C TYR A 130 0.55 14.02 1.00
N ARG A 131 -0.28 13.98 -0.04
CA ARG A 131 -0.10 13.12 -1.22
C ARG A 131 -0.65 13.80 -2.47
N LEU A 132 -0.22 13.33 -3.62
CA LEU A 132 -0.88 13.63 -4.89
C LEU A 132 -1.85 12.51 -5.25
N LYS A 133 -2.96 12.90 -5.86
CA LYS A 133 -3.91 12.04 -6.55
C LYS A 133 -3.97 12.47 -7.99
N LEU A 134 -3.61 11.60 -8.93
CA LEU A 134 -3.80 11.83 -10.36
C LEU A 134 -4.98 10.98 -10.83
N SER A 135 -6.04 11.63 -11.32
CA SER A 135 -7.21 11.00 -11.92
C SER A 135 -7.24 11.29 -13.40
N VAL A 136 -7.56 10.29 -14.21
CA VAL A 136 -7.56 10.38 -15.68
C VAL A 136 -8.83 9.73 -16.19
N ASP A 137 -9.64 10.52 -16.89
CA ASP A 137 -10.84 10.08 -17.60
C ASP A 137 -10.55 10.04 -19.09
N VAL A 138 -10.66 8.85 -19.70
CA VAL A 138 -10.28 8.60 -21.09
C VAL A 138 -11.52 8.58 -21.99
N TYR A 139 -11.37 9.19 -23.16
CA TYR A 139 -12.41 9.31 -24.19
C TYR A 139 -11.87 8.84 -25.54
N SER A 140 -12.73 8.23 -26.34
CA SER A 140 -12.44 7.92 -27.73
C SER A 140 -12.36 9.18 -28.61
N SER A 141 -11.88 9.04 -29.84
CA SER A 141 -11.89 10.13 -30.83
C SER A 141 -13.30 10.64 -31.18
N SER A 142 -14.35 9.84 -30.91
CA SER A 142 -15.76 10.26 -31.06
C SER A 142 -16.31 10.97 -29.80
N GLY A 143 -15.51 11.13 -28.73
CA GLY A 143 -15.91 11.74 -27.47
C GLY A 143 -16.65 10.81 -26.51
N SER A 144 -16.73 9.51 -26.79
CA SER A 144 -17.35 8.54 -25.88
C SER A 144 -16.40 8.21 -24.74
N PHE A 145 -16.90 8.22 -23.49
CA PHE A 145 -16.16 7.79 -22.30
C PHE A 145 -15.76 6.31 -22.43
N ILE A 146 -14.53 6.00 -22.09
CA ILE A 146 -13.94 4.64 -22.17
C ILE A 146 -13.65 4.10 -20.79
N GLU A 147 -12.81 4.78 -20.00
CA GLU A 147 -12.38 4.32 -18.69
C GLU A 147 -11.91 5.48 -17.81
N SER A 148 -11.87 5.27 -16.50
CA SER A 148 -11.29 6.19 -15.53
C SER A 148 -10.24 5.49 -14.71
N GLN A 149 -9.07 6.14 -14.53
CA GLN A 149 -7.94 5.62 -13.78
C GLN A 149 -7.49 6.61 -12.71
N THR A 150 -6.96 6.08 -11.61
CA THR A 150 -6.43 6.91 -10.52
C THR A 150 -5.14 6.30 -9.97
N THR A 151 -4.13 7.14 -9.77
CA THR A 151 -2.90 6.79 -9.07
C THR A 151 -2.57 7.80 -7.99
N TYR A 152 -1.72 7.40 -7.03
CA TYR A 152 -1.32 8.24 -5.90
C TYR A 152 0.20 8.28 -5.78
N SER A 153 0.72 9.41 -5.30
CA SER A 153 2.12 9.50 -4.89
C SER A 153 2.37 8.79 -3.56
N VAL A 154 3.64 8.66 -3.19
CA VAL A 154 4.03 8.43 -1.80
C VAL A 154 3.48 9.54 -0.90
N ILE A 155 3.27 9.22 0.37
CA ILE A 155 2.88 10.20 1.38
C ILE A 155 4.13 10.93 1.86
N VAL A 156 4.05 12.24 1.95
CA VAL A 156 5.12 13.12 2.44
C VAL A 156 4.58 13.91 3.64
N SER A 157 5.26 13.81 4.78
CA SER A 157 4.96 14.60 5.98
C SER A 157 5.73 15.91 5.96
N HIS A 158 5.11 17.00 6.40
CA HIS A 158 5.75 18.31 6.52
C HIS A 158 5.44 18.96 7.84
#